data_2f7f305acd73356dd8f409183b1c7cbc
#
_entry.id   2f7f305acd73356dd8f409183b1c7cbc
#
_cell.length_a   1.000
_cell.length_b   1.000
_cell.length_c   1.000
_cell.angle_alpha   90.00
_cell.angle_beta   90.00
_cell.angle_gamma   90.00
#
_symmetry.space_group_name_H-M   'P 1'
#
loop_
_entity.id
_entity.type
_entity.pdbx_description
1 polymer ?
#
loop_
_entity_poly.entity_id
_entity_poly.type
_entity_poly.pdbx_seq_one_letter_code
_entity_poly.pdbx_strand_id
1 'polypeptide(L)'
;MREHKIVVLGGMGSGKSTLVRAIAASAVVDTDVPNSDRQGADKASTTVAMDYADIDLPNGDRLRLYGTPGQQRFDFIWPILLQGARGVVLLLDATRAAAVHELQAYLAVLHRHAADVPAVIGVSRLDLAPTFDLESCAATAGWGQRLLPVVPVDARDRAQGLLLMDVLMSEMETRDLVVGDG
;
A
#
# COMPACT_ATOMS: atom_id res chain seq x y z
N MET A 1 22.74 -6.92 -1.78
CA MET A 1 21.52 -6.19 -2.17
C MET A 1 20.34 -7.10 -1.88
N ARG A 2 19.49 -6.74 -0.93
CA ARG A 2 18.22 -7.44 -0.68
C ARG A 2 17.10 -6.68 -1.34
N GLU A 3 16.11 -7.41 -1.83
CA GLU A 3 14.91 -6.82 -2.40
C GLU A 3 13.73 -7.05 -1.46
N HIS A 4 13.02 -5.97 -1.16
CA HIS A 4 11.86 -6.00 -0.27
C HIS A 4 10.61 -5.65 -1.05
N LYS A 5 9.73 -6.62 -1.23
CA LYS A 5 8.44 -6.42 -1.88
C LYS A 5 7.49 -5.70 -0.93
N ILE A 6 7.02 -4.53 -1.32
CA ILE A 6 6.04 -3.72 -0.59
C ILE A 6 4.77 -3.64 -1.42
N VAL A 7 3.64 -3.95 -0.81
CA VAL A 7 2.32 -3.88 -1.47
C VAL A 7 1.55 -2.70 -0.92
N VAL A 8 1.03 -1.85 -1.80
CA VAL A 8 0.19 -0.69 -1.45
C VAL A 8 -1.26 -1.03 -1.75
N LEU A 9 -2.06 -1.20 -0.70
CA LEU A 9 -3.50 -1.44 -0.75
C LEU A 9 -4.27 -0.15 -0.49
N GLY A 10 -5.44 -0.03 -1.06
CA GLY A 10 -6.34 1.11 -0.82
C GLY A 10 -7.46 1.15 -1.84
N GLY A 11 -8.53 1.89 -1.55
CA GLY A 11 -9.66 2.07 -2.44
C GLY A 11 -9.29 2.82 -3.72
N MET A 12 -10.18 2.76 -4.71
CA MET A 12 -10.05 3.56 -5.92
C MET A 12 -10.01 5.04 -5.57
N GLY A 13 -9.03 5.77 -6.13
CA GLY A 13 -8.86 7.19 -5.87
C GLY A 13 -8.26 7.54 -4.51
N SER A 14 -7.79 6.58 -3.71
CA SER A 14 -7.13 6.85 -2.43
C SER A 14 -5.76 7.53 -2.53
N GLY A 15 -5.18 7.57 -3.74
CA GLY A 15 -3.89 8.19 -4.00
C GLY A 15 -2.71 7.20 -4.10
N LYS A 16 -2.95 5.92 -4.27
CA LYS A 16 -1.89 4.89 -4.39
C LYS A 16 -0.90 5.19 -5.51
N SER A 17 -1.40 5.43 -6.72
CA SER A 17 -0.57 5.77 -7.88
C SER A 17 0.20 7.07 -7.64
N THR A 18 -0.44 8.07 -7.05
CA THR A 18 0.19 9.34 -6.70
C THR A 18 1.31 9.14 -5.69
N LEU A 19 1.08 8.34 -4.64
CA LEU A 19 2.07 8.02 -3.63
C LEU A 19 3.29 7.30 -4.23
N VAL A 20 3.04 6.26 -5.03
CA VAL A 20 4.11 5.48 -5.68
C VAL A 20 4.96 6.36 -6.58
N ARG A 21 4.35 7.24 -7.37
CA ARG A 21 5.06 8.20 -8.24
C ARG A 21 5.85 9.24 -7.43
N ALA A 22 5.27 9.78 -6.37
CA ALA A 22 5.93 10.78 -5.53
C ALA A 22 7.20 10.22 -4.87
N ILE A 23 7.16 8.97 -4.40
CA ILE A 23 8.28 8.32 -3.75
C ILE A 23 9.36 7.93 -4.76
N ALA A 24 8.98 7.42 -5.90
CA ALA A 24 9.88 6.85 -6.90
C ALA A 24 10.85 7.86 -7.54
N ALA A 25 10.54 9.14 -7.57
CA ALA A 25 11.34 10.30 -8.04
C ALA A 25 12.17 10.17 -9.34
N SER A 26 12.38 8.97 -9.89
CA SER A 26 13.23 8.78 -11.09
C SER A 26 12.86 7.64 -12.03
N ALA A 27 11.96 6.72 -11.68
CA ALA A 27 11.55 5.64 -12.58
C ALA A 27 10.21 5.00 -12.18
N VAL A 28 9.11 5.66 -12.46
CA VAL A 28 7.84 4.96 -12.55
C VAL A 28 7.77 4.29 -13.91
N VAL A 29 7.88 2.98 -13.94
CA VAL A 29 7.46 2.23 -15.12
C VAL A 29 5.93 2.17 -15.04
N ASP A 30 5.30 3.10 -15.76
CA ASP A 30 3.86 3.05 -16.00
C ASP A 30 3.62 1.80 -16.84
N THR A 31 3.06 0.75 -16.25
CA THR A 31 2.68 -0.46 -16.98
C THR A 31 1.34 -0.27 -17.70
N ASP A 32 0.93 0.95 -17.97
CA ASP A 32 -0.04 1.25 -19.01
C ASP A 32 0.60 0.88 -20.35
N VAL A 33 0.60 -0.41 -20.63
CA VAL A 33 0.89 -0.90 -21.98
C VAL A 33 -0.25 -0.36 -22.85
N PRO A 34 0.03 0.60 -23.76
CA PRO A 34 -0.99 1.01 -24.70
C PRO A 34 -1.36 -0.23 -25.49
N ASN A 35 -2.64 -0.58 -25.44
CA ASN A 35 -3.21 -1.67 -26.24
C ASN A 35 -3.11 -1.28 -27.72
N SER A 36 -1.95 -1.51 -28.33
CA SER A 36 -1.71 -1.26 -29.75
C SER A 36 -2.18 -2.43 -30.65
N ASP A 37 -2.86 -3.43 -30.12
CA ASP A 37 -3.48 -4.49 -30.90
C ASP A 37 -5.01 -4.45 -30.85
N ARG A 38 -5.56 -3.40 -31.45
CA ARG A 38 -6.96 -3.40 -31.89
C ARG A 38 -7.09 -4.03 -33.26
N GLN A 39 -6.79 -5.30 -33.40
CA GLN A 39 -7.28 -6.08 -34.56
C GLN A 39 -7.53 -7.52 -34.11
N GLY A 40 -8.81 -7.84 -33.98
CA GLY A 40 -9.31 -9.18 -34.06
C GLY A 40 -9.47 -9.95 -32.77
N ALA A 41 -10.72 -10.14 -32.43
CA ALA A 41 -11.30 -11.12 -31.52
C ALA A 41 -11.85 -10.57 -30.20
N ASP A 42 -13.16 -10.73 -30.05
CA ASP A 42 -13.97 -10.63 -28.85
C ASP A 42 -13.42 -11.48 -27.68
N LYS A 43 -12.38 -10.98 -27.01
CA LYS A 43 -12.04 -11.39 -25.66
C LYS A 43 -11.76 -10.11 -24.90
N ALA A 44 -12.64 -9.75 -23.98
CA ALA A 44 -12.39 -8.74 -22.97
C ALA A 44 -11.19 -9.18 -22.14
N SER A 45 -9.97 -8.89 -22.62
CA SER A 45 -8.77 -9.01 -21.81
C SER A 45 -8.81 -7.87 -20.82
N THR A 46 -9.17 -8.18 -19.58
CA THR A 46 -9.11 -7.24 -18.47
C THR A 46 -7.64 -7.04 -18.13
N THR A 47 -7.02 -6.00 -18.69
CA THR A 47 -5.68 -5.57 -18.28
C THR A 47 -5.81 -4.95 -16.89
N VAL A 48 -5.23 -5.61 -15.90
CA VAL A 48 -5.13 -5.09 -14.55
C VAL A 48 -3.91 -4.17 -14.53
N ALA A 49 -4.13 -2.85 -14.63
CA ALA A 49 -3.08 -1.88 -14.47
C ALA A 49 -2.64 -1.82 -12.99
N MET A 50 -1.36 -2.07 -12.75
CA MET A 50 -0.74 -1.94 -11.44
C MET A 50 0.39 -0.91 -11.52
N ASP A 51 0.46 -0.04 -10.51
CA ASP A 51 1.61 0.84 -10.38
C ASP A 51 2.79 0.04 -9.82
N TYR A 52 3.97 0.33 -10.35
CA TYR A 52 5.21 -0.30 -9.92
C TYR A 52 6.32 0.73 -9.80
N ALA A 53 7.12 0.65 -8.75
CA ALA A 53 8.31 1.46 -8.61
C ALA A 53 9.39 0.75 -7.79
N ASP A 54 10.64 0.96 -8.18
CA ASP A 54 11.81 0.56 -7.40
C ASP A 54 12.42 1.78 -6.69
N ILE A 55 12.83 1.59 -5.44
CA ILE A 55 13.53 2.59 -4.63
C ILE A 55 14.80 1.96 -4.10
N ASP A 56 15.95 2.51 -4.45
CA ASP A 56 17.22 2.11 -3.88
C ASP A 56 17.42 2.77 -2.51
N LEU A 57 17.73 1.96 -1.52
CA LEU A 57 18.00 2.41 -0.16
C LEU A 57 19.48 2.71 0.05
N PRO A 58 19.83 3.61 1.00
CA PRO A 58 21.22 3.96 1.28
C PRO A 58 22.12 2.78 1.71
N ASN A 59 21.52 1.73 2.28
CA ASN A 59 22.23 0.52 2.69
C ASN A 59 22.49 -0.47 1.52
N GLY A 60 22.09 -0.10 0.29
CA GLY A 60 22.23 -0.92 -0.90
C GLY A 60 21.09 -1.91 -1.14
N ASP A 61 20.08 -1.93 -0.29
CA ASP A 61 18.87 -2.71 -0.51
C ASP A 61 17.89 -1.97 -1.43
N ARG A 62 16.89 -2.68 -1.94
CA ARG A 62 15.87 -2.14 -2.85
C ARG A 62 14.46 -2.43 -2.34
N LEU A 63 13.63 -1.40 -2.29
CA LEU A 63 12.19 -1.56 -2.13
C LEU A 63 11.53 -1.68 -3.50
N ARG A 64 10.67 -2.68 -3.65
CA ARG A 64 9.80 -2.85 -4.81
C ARG A 64 8.37 -2.58 -4.40
N LEU A 65 7.81 -1.47 -4.85
CA LEU A 65 6.44 -1.09 -4.56
C LEU A 65 5.49 -1.56 -5.65
N TYR A 66 4.41 -2.18 -5.22
CA TYR A 66 3.32 -2.64 -6.08
C TYR A 66 2.03 -1.98 -5.62
N GLY A 67 1.49 -1.04 -6.41
CA GLY A 67 0.18 -0.46 -6.18
C GLY A 67 -0.90 -1.38 -6.70
N THR A 68 -1.82 -1.79 -5.84
CA THR A 68 -2.92 -2.66 -6.23
C THR A 68 -4.02 -1.91 -6.96
N PRO A 69 -4.80 -2.58 -7.84
CA PRO A 69 -6.03 -2.02 -8.37
C PRO A 69 -7.01 -1.69 -7.25
N GLY A 70 -7.56 -0.48 -7.24
CA GLY A 70 -8.49 -0.02 -6.19
C GLY A 70 -9.94 -0.43 -6.40
N GLN A 71 -10.29 -1.04 -7.52
CA GLN A 71 -11.65 -1.48 -7.81
C GLN A 71 -11.94 -2.84 -7.17
N GLN A 72 -13.09 -2.98 -6.52
CA GLN A 72 -13.50 -4.23 -5.85
C GLN A 72 -13.49 -5.45 -6.77
N ARG A 73 -13.78 -5.28 -8.07
CA ARG A 73 -13.73 -6.38 -9.04
C ARG A 73 -12.35 -7.05 -9.17
N PHE A 74 -11.30 -6.43 -8.60
CA PHE A 74 -9.93 -6.96 -8.62
C PHE A 74 -9.49 -7.51 -7.26
N ASP A 75 -10.39 -7.70 -6.31
CA ASP A 75 -10.07 -8.22 -4.98
C ASP A 75 -9.43 -9.61 -5.03
N PHE A 76 -9.72 -10.38 -6.08
CA PHE A 76 -9.13 -11.70 -6.30
C PHE A 76 -7.61 -11.68 -6.49
N ILE A 77 -7.04 -10.54 -6.90
CA ILE A 77 -5.59 -10.41 -7.15
C ILE A 77 -4.82 -10.08 -5.87
N TRP A 78 -5.46 -9.52 -4.86
CA TRP A 78 -4.79 -9.12 -3.62
C TRP A 78 -4.10 -10.28 -2.91
N PRO A 79 -4.71 -11.47 -2.75
CA PRO A 79 -4.01 -12.62 -2.18
C PRO A 79 -2.75 -12.99 -2.94
N ILE A 80 -2.77 -12.89 -4.27
CA ILE A 80 -1.62 -13.18 -5.13
C ILE A 80 -0.52 -12.14 -4.93
N LEU A 81 -0.87 -10.86 -4.88
CA LEU A 81 0.09 -9.76 -4.67
C LEU A 81 0.73 -9.80 -3.29
N LEU A 82 -0.04 -10.20 -2.26
CA LEU A 82 0.45 -10.31 -0.90
C LEU A 82 1.44 -11.47 -0.70
N GLN A 83 1.48 -12.44 -1.61
CA GLN A 83 2.47 -13.52 -1.54
C GLN A 83 3.89 -12.96 -1.64
N GLY A 84 4.72 -13.29 -0.66
CA GLY A 84 6.10 -12.81 -0.59
C GLY A 84 6.25 -11.33 -0.25
N ALA A 85 5.17 -10.64 0.12
CA ALA A 85 5.26 -9.28 0.62
C ALA A 85 6.06 -9.24 1.94
N ARG A 86 7.00 -8.30 2.02
CA ARG A 86 7.78 -8.02 3.23
C ARG A 86 7.17 -6.90 4.06
N GLY A 87 6.35 -6.07 3.44
CA GLY A 87 5.61 -5.01 4.08
C GLY A 87 4.37 -4.60 3.28
N VAL A 88 3.42 -3.99 3.97
CA VAL A 88 2.16 -3.52 3.37
C VAL A 88 1.88 -2.09 3.80
N VAL A 89 1.49 -1.27 2.85
CA VAL A 89 0.91 0.06 3.10
C VAL A 89 -0.58 -0.01 2.82
N LEU A 90 -1.40 0.36 3.80
CA LEU A 90 -2.83 0.60 3.61
C LEU A 90 -3.05 2.09 3.45
N LEU A 91 -3.52 2.54 2.30
CA LEU A 91 -3.79 3.95 2.07
C LEU A 91 -5.30 4.23 2.14
N LEU A 92 -5.69 5.03 3.13
CA LEU A 92 -7.08 5.46 3.35
C LEU A 92 -7.27 6.90 2.86
N ASP A 93 -8.41 7.15 2.25
CA ASP A 93 -8.86 8.50 1.89
C ASP A 93 -9.80 9.03 2.99
N ALA A 94 -9.35 10.03 3.74
CA ALA A 94 -10.12 10.62 4.84
C ALA A 94 -11.43 11.29 4.38
N THR A 95 -11.55 11.65 3.10
CA THR A 95 -12.78 12.26 2.56
C THR A 95 -13.92 11.25 2.35
N ARG A 96 -13.62 9.96 2.40
CA ARG A 96 -14.63 8.91 2.21
C ARG A 96 -15.33 8.61 3.52
N ALA A 97 -16.66 8.71 3.53
CA ALA A 97 -17.47 8.41 4.71
C ALA A 97 -17.26 6.97 5.24
N ALA A 98 -16.93 6.04 4.35
CA ALA A 98 -16.70 4.63 4.68
C ALA A 98 -15.23 4.29 4.98
N ALA A 99 -14.32 5.25 5.12
CA ALA A 99 -12.89 5.00 5.26
C ALA A 99 -12.53 4.01 6.38
N VAL A 100 -13.10 4.17 7.58
CA VAL A 100 -12.86 3.27 8.70
C VAL A 100 -13.44 1.87 8.44
N HIS A 101 -14.58 1.78 7.77
CA HIS A 101 -15.16 0.49 7.38
C HIS A 101 -14.31 -0.21 6.31
N GLU A 102 -13.79 0.54 5.35
CA GLU A 102 -12.84 0.03 4.36
C GLU A 102 -11.57 -0.49 5.02
N LEU A 103 -11.06 0.21 6.05
CA LEU A 103 -9.92 -0.26 6.83
C LEU A 103 -10.18 -1.65 7.41
N GLN A 104 -11.33 -1.88 8.01
CA GLN A 104 -11.68 -3.19 8.58
C GLN A 104 -11.67 -4.30 7.52
N ALA A 105 -12.15 -4.01 6.31
CA ALA A 105 -12.13 -4.95 5.19
C ALA A 105 -10.70 -5.28 4.76
N TYR A 106 -9.81 -4.28 4.66
CA TYR A 106 -8.39 -4.50 4.34
C TYR A 106 -7.66 -5.27 5.43
N LEU A 107 -7.92 -4.97 6.70
CA LEU A 107 -7.35 -5.72 7.83
C LEU A 107 -7.76 -7.19 7.79
N ALA A 108 -9.01 -7.49 7.44
CA ALA A 108 -9.49 -8.86 7.28
C ALA A 108 -8.76 -9.61 6.15
N VAL A 109 -8.48 -8.93 5.03
CA VAL A 109 -7.68 -9.50 3.92
C VAL A 109 -6.26 -9.79 4.37
N LEU A 110 -5.62 -8.83 5.05
CA LEU A 110 -4.27 -9.02 5.58
C LEU A 110 -4.22 -10.17 6.59
N HIS A 111 -5.18 -10.24 7.50
CA HIS A 111 -5.24 -11.31 8.50
C HIS A 111 -5.32 -12.70 7.85
N ARG A 112 -6.06 -12.79 6.75
CA ARG A 112 -6.24 -14.06 6.03
C ARG A 112 -5.02 -14.47 5.21
N HIS A 113 -4.33 -13.52 4.58
CA HIS A 113 -3.34 -13.80 3.53
C HIS A 113 -1.92 -13.37 3.86
N ALA A 114 -1.73 -12.52 4.86
CA ALA A 114 -0.44 -11.91 5.21
C ALA A 114 -0.35 -11.58 6.71
N ALA A 115 -0.82 -12.50 7.56
CA ALA A 115 -0.96 -12.30 9.01
C ALA A 115 0.31 -11.82 9.71
N ASP A 116 1.46 -12.25 9.24
CA ASP A 116 2.76 -11.96 9.84
C ASP A 116 3.52 -10.80 9.17
N VAL A 117 2.96 -10.22 8.10
CA VAL A 117 3.62 -9.16 7.36
C VAL A 117 3.44 -7.81 8.09
N PRO A 118 4.52 -7.06 8.33
CA PRO A 118 4.43 -5.70 8.86
C PRO A 118 3.57 -4.80 7.98
N ALA A 119 2.79 -3.91 8.59
CA ALA A 119 1.94 -3.00 7.86
C ALA A 119 1.89 -1.62 8.52
N VAL A 120 1.66 -0.59 7.73
CA VAL A 120 1.42 0.79 8.14
C VAL A 120 0.17 1.32 7.44
N ILE A 121 -0.57 2.17 8.12
CA ILE A 121 -1.76 2.84 7.58
C ILE A 121 -1.40 4.28 7.29
N GLY A 122 -1.48 4.68 6.01
CA GLY A 122 -1.41 6.08 5.60
C GLY A 122 -2.82 6.65 5.45
N VAL A 123 -3.06 7.81 6.03
CA VAL A 123 -4.35 8.52 5.88
C VAL A 123 -4.12 9.78 5.06
N SER A 124 -4.69 9.79 3.86
CA SER A 124 -4.55 10.87 2.89
C SER A 124 -5.72 11.86 2.96
N ARG A 125 -5.53 13.06 2.41
CA ARG A 125 -6.55 14.11 2.25
C ARG A 125 -7.19 14.59 3.56
N LEU A 126 -6.44 14.57 4.66
CA LEU A 126 -6.90 15.11 5.94
C LEU A 126 -7.19 16.62 5.87
N ASP A 127 -6.49 17.34 5.02
CA ASP A 127 -6.74 18.74 4.73
C ASP A 127 -8.15 19.02 4.16
N LEU A 128 -8.72 18.05 3.44
CA LEU A 128 -10.06 18.10 2.88
C LEU A 128 -11.13 17.47 3.79
N ALA A 129 -10.72 16.84 4.88
CA ALA A 129 -11.61 16.15 5.82
C ALA A 129 -11.32 16.55 7.27
N PRO A 130 -11.54 17.82 7.65
CA PRO A 130 -11.15 18.33 8.98
C PRO A 130 -11.90 17.66 10.14
N THR A 131 -12.99 16.94 9.86
CA THR A 131 -13.79 16.22 10.85
C THR A 131 -13.40 14.74 10.95
N PHE A 132 -12.40 14.28 10.17
CA PHE A 132 -11.96 12.89 10.23
C PHE A 132 -11.32 12.61 11.59
N ASP A 133 -11.81 11.58 12.27
CA ASP A 133 -11.32 11.17 13.57
C ASP A 133 -10.15 10.18 13.43
N LEU A 134 -8.94 10.71 13.46
CA LEU A 134 -7.71 9.92 13.37
C LEU A 134 -7.51 9.00 14.57
N GLU A 135 -7.95 9.40 15.77
CA GLU A 135 -7.84 8.57 16.98
C GLU A 135 -8.75 7.35 16.88
N SER A 136 -9.98 7.54 16.42
CA SER A 136 -10.92 6.44 16.17
C SER A 136 -10.40 5.49 15.09
N CYS A 137 -9.78 6.03 14.05
CA CYS A 137 -9.10 5.24 13.03
C CYS A 137 -7.95 4.41 13.63
N ALA A 138 -7.12 5.02 14.45
CA ALA A 138 -6.01 4.34 15.14
C ALA A 138 -6.49 3.25 16.09
N ALA A 139 -7.59 3.49 16.82
CA ALA A 139 -8.22 2.48 17.68
C ALA A 139 -8.75 1.27 16.89
N THR A 140 -9.18 1.47 15.64
CA THR A 140 -9.63 0.41 14.73
C THR A 140 -8.45 -0.36 14.12
N ALA A 141 -7.27 0.24 14.07
CA ALA A 141 -6.06 -0.33 13.47
C ALA A 141 -5.43 -1.46 14.28
N GLY A 142 -6.14 -2.00 15.26
CA GLY A 142 -5.75 -3.17 16.04
C GLY A 142 -5.81 -4.46 15.20
N TRP A 143 -4.75 -5.24 15.30
CA TRP A 143 -4.66 -6.53 14.62
C TRP A 143 -4.16 -7.60 15.58
N GLY A 144 -5.07 -8.39 16.11
CA GLY A 144 -4.76 -9.31 17.19
C GLY A 144 -4.25 -8.53 18.42
N GLN A 145 -3.02 -8.81 18.85
CA GLN A 145 -2.35 -8.05 19.92
C GLN A 145 -1.47 -6.90 19.41
N ARG A 146 -1.51 -6.61 18.09
CA ARG A 146 -0.69 -5.59 17.45
C ARG A 146 -1.52 -4.36 17.12
N LEU A 147 -0.99 -3.20 17.38
CA LEU A 147 -1.48 -1.93 16.85
C LEU A 147 -0.65 -1.58 15.61
N LEU A 148 -1.30 -1.29 14.50
CA LEU A 148 -0.61 -0.81 13.32
C LEU A 148 -0.39 0.70 13.43
N PRO A 149 0.79 1.22 13.05
CA PRO A 149 1.00 2.65 12.96
C PRO A 149 0.02 3.32 12.00
N VAL A 150 -0.54 4.45 12.40
CA VAL A 150 -1.42 5.29 11.57
C VAL A 150 -0.73 6.63 11.36
N VAL A 151 -0.42 6.96 10.12
CA VAL A 151 0.39 8.12 9.75
C VAL A 151 -0.38 9.01 8.78
N PRO A 152 -0.57 10.31 9.09
CA PRO A 152 -1.05 11.28 8.11
C PRO A 152 -0.08 11.37 6.93
N VAL A 153 -0.58 11.40 5.70
CA VAL A 153 0.26 11.54 4.52
C VAL A 153 -0.42 12.34 3.42
N ASP A 154 0.28 13.31 2.86
CA ASP A 154 -0.07 13.84 1.55
C ASP A 154 0.61 12.97 0.48
N ALA A 155 -0.18 12.24 -0.29
CA ALA A 155 0.33 11.31 -1.30
C ALA A 155 1.13 12.03 -2.42
N ARG A 156 0.98 13.35 -2.56
CA ARG A 156 1.72 14.18 -3.53
C ARG A 156 3.09 14.63 -3.00
N ASP A 157 3.27 14.58 -1.69
CA ASP A 157 4.49 15.03 -1.02
C ASP A 157 5.48 13.87 -0.85
N ARG A 158 6.60 13.96 -1.56
CA ARG A 158 7.64 12.94 -1.52
C ARG A 158 8.21 12.73 -0.12
N ALA A 159 8.43 13.80 0.65
CA ALA A 159 9.01 13.71 1.98
C ALA A 159 8.07 12.96 2.95
N GLN A 160 6.77 13.24 2.87
CA GLN A 160 5.76 12.53 3.66
C GLN A 160 5.61 11.08 3.22
N GLY A 161 5.67 10.81 1.92
CA GLY A 161 5.68 9.44 1.39
C GLY A 161 6.88 8.64 1.87
N LEU A 162 8.08 9.23 1.86
CA LEU A 162 9.29 8.60 2.39
C LEU A 162 9.20 8.35 3.90
N LEU A 163 8.64 9.29 4.66
CA LEU A 163 8.42 9.10 6.10
C LEU A 163 7.49 7.89 6.36
N LEU A 164 6.45 7.73 5.56
CA LEU A 164 5.56 6.56 5.65
C LEU A 164 6.33 5.26 5.39
N MET A 165 7.25 5.26 4.44
CA MET A 165 8.14 4.12 4.17
C MET A 165 9.11 3.86 5.32
N ASP A 166 9.68 4.91 5.94
CA ASP A 166 10.57 4.77 7.09
C ASP A 166 9.86 4.12 8.29
N VAL A 167 8.60 4.49 8.53
CA VAL A 167 7.77 3.86 9.57
C VAL A 167 7.57 2.37 9.25
N LEU A 168 7.24 2.04 8.00
CA LEU A 168 7.10 0.64 7.59
C LEU A 168 8.40 -0.14 7.73
N MET A 169 9.53 0.44 7.34
CA MET A 169 10.85 -0.19 7.48
C MET A 169 11.18 -0.47 8.94
N SER A 170 10.87 0.44 9.85
CA SER A 170 11.06 0.24 11.29
C SER A 170 10.21 -0.93 11.82
N GLU A 171 8.98 -1.07 11.34
CA GLU A 171 8.14 -2.22 11.68
C GLU A 171 8.72 -3.55 11.13
N MET A 172 9.27 -3.53 9.93
CA MET A 172 9.93 -4.70 9.32
C MET A 172 11.17 -5.11 10.11
N GLU A 173 12.02 -4.17 10.49
CA GLU A 173 13.24 -4.41 11.29
C GLU A 173 12.89 -4.97 12.67
N THR A 174 11.90 -4.39 13.34
CA THR A 174 11.41 -4.88 14.63
C THR A 174 10.94 -6.32 14.52
N ARG A 175 10.25 -6.65 13.46
CA ARG A 175 9.76 -8.00 13.22
C ARG A 175 10.89 -9.00 12.99
N ASP A 176 11.89 -8.63 12.19
CA ASP A 176 13.04 -9.49 11.91
C ASP A 176 13.83 -9.79 13.18
N LEU A 177 13.94 -8.83 14.12
CA LEU A 177 14.58 -9.03 15.43
C LEU A 177 13.80 -10.03 16.30
N VAL A 178 12.47 -9.91 16.34
CA VAL A 178 11.62 -10.82 17.14
C VAL A 178 11.63 -12.25 16.60
N VAL A 179 11.72 -12.43 15.28
CA VAL A 179 11.75 -13.75 14.64
C VAL A 179 13.16 -14.38 14.69
N GLY A 180 14.21 -13.56 14.75
CA GLY A 180 15.61 -14.03 14.80
C GLY A 180 16.06 -14.54 16.16
N ASP A 181 15.35 -14.25 17.24
CA ASP A 181 15.64 -14.68 18.61
C ASP A 181 14.90 -15.98 19.03
N GLY A 182 14.26 -16.66 18.09
CA GLY A 182 13.48 -17.88 18.32
C GLY A 182 14.12 -19.17 17.78
#